data_72a2df082015e38624432cda4e05c271
#
_entry.id   72a2df082015e38624432cda4e05c271
#
_cell.length_a   1.000
_cell.length_b   1.000
_cell.length_c   1.000
_cell.angle_alpha   90.00
_cell.angle_beta   90.00
_cell.angle_gamma   90.00
#
_symmetry.space_group_name_H-M   'P 1'
#
loop_
_entity.id
_entity.type
_entity.pdbx_description
1 polymer ?
#
loop_
_entity_poly.entity_id
_entity_poly.type
_entity_poly.pdbx_seq_one_letter_code
_entity_poly.pdbx_strand_id
1 'polypeptide(L)'
;MTAPAPDPTQWLADLMASQKTLLQSLAWPALPGAAPGAPANPLMPWLPSAEGLAQWQQQAMQQMTALWAPLMPGGSPAATPVPDRRFAAEPWRKDPRFDALALGYLNQAEQMRKALDAAPLDPRSKSQWAFLLRQVIDAASPANCLATNPEAMQTAVESGGASLVEGMRLFMQDFAKGRISMTDDSAFEVGRNVATSAGDVVFENELIQLIQYTPTTAKVHKRPLVIVPPCINKFYILDLQPDNSFVAHAVAQGHTVFLLSWRNVGPKQAKLGWDDYLETGIMRAIEVALDISRADQVNALGFCVGGTLLTSALAVMAARGEYKVASLTLLTTLLDFSETGELGLMVDEAAVAQREQALAKGGLLKGSELAQVFAALRANDLIWPYVVNGYLKGQAPPAFDMLFWNGDDTNLPGPMYCWYLRNTYLENKLREPGGTVQCGEPVDLGAVDMPTFLYASREDHIVPWQTAYKSTELLGGEVTFVLGASGHIAGVINPPAKNKRNFWAGDITPDAGDWLEAARSEPGSWWPAWSGWLKPHAGARVPAPKSAGNATYAAIEPAPGRYVKAKAP
;
A
#
# COMPACT_ATOMS: atom_id res chain seq x y z
N MET A 1 10.11 -23.63 -47.54
CA MET A 1 11.55 -23.46 -47.22
C MET A 1 11.59 -22.92 -45.81
N THR A 2 11.83 -23.79 -44.84
CA THR A 2 12.01 -23.42 -43.43
C THR A 2 13.39 -22.78 -43.29
N ALA A 3 13.46 -21.56 -42.73
CA ALA A 3 14.71 -20.93 -42.42
C ALA A 3 15.52 -21.83 -41.46
N PRO A 4 16.84 -21.96 -41.63
CA PRO A 4 17.66 -22.75 -40.75
C PRO A 4 17.60 -22.15 -39.34
N ALA A 5 17.54 -23.02 -38.32
CA ALA A 5 17.60 -22.59 -36.93
C ALA A 5 18.91 -21.79 -36.68
N PRO A 6 18.85 -20.68 -35.96
CA PRO A 6 20.05 -19.87 -35.68
C PRO A 6 21.11 -20.69 -34.94
N ASP A 7 22.36 -20.52 -35.34
CA ASP A 7 23.51 -21.14 -34.68
C ASP A 7 23.56 -20.77 -33.19
N PRO A 8 23.49 -21.74 -32.28
CA PRO A 8 23.52 -21.47 -30.85
C PRO A 8 24.74 -20.68 -30.37
N THR A 9 25.89 -20.82 -31.06
CA THR A 9 27.13 -20.09 -30.74
C THR A 9 27.06 -18.62 -31.16
N GLN A 10 26.41 -18.31 -32.29
CA GLN A 10 26.19 -16.95 -32.77
C GLN A 10 25.19 -16.24 -31.86
N TRP A 11 24.08 -16.89 -31.49
CA TRP A 11 23.10 -16.34 -30.56
C TRP A 11 23.70 -16.03 -29.19
N LEU A 12 24.60 -16.89 -28.68
CA LEU A 12 25.32 -16.67 -27.42
C LEU A 12 26.24 -15.45 -27.50
N ALA A 13 26.98 -15.32 -28.61
CA ALA A 13 27.84 -14.16 -28.85
C ALA A 13 27.06 -12.85 -28.92
N ASP A 14 25.89 -12.85 -29.56
CA ASP A 14 25.01 -11.69 -29.67
C ASP A 14 24.37 -11.32 -28.33
N LEU A 15 24.01 -12.33 -27.50
CA LEU A 15 23.51 -12.13 -26.14
C LEU A 15 24.59 -11.51 -25.23
N MET A 16 25.82 -12.02 -25.31
CA MET A 16 26.94 -11.47 -24.54
C MET A 16 27.32 -10.03 -24.99
N ALA A 17 27.21 -9.74 -26.28
CA ALA A 17 27.44 -8.41 -26.82
C ALA A 17 26.35 -7.43 -26.36
N SER A 18 25.06 -7.87 -26.35
CA SER A 18 23.95 -7.05 -25.87
C SER A 18 24.00 -6.81 -24.37
N GLN A 19 24.40 -7.79 -23.55
CA GLN A 19 24.64 -7.62 -22.12
C GLN A 19 25.80 -6.64 -21.85
N LYS A 20 26.88 -6.74 -22.61
CA LYS A 20 28.03 -5.79 -22.52
C LYS A 20 27.59 -4.37 -22.88
N THR A 21 26.78 -4.22 -23.90
CA THR A 21 26.22 -2.91 -24.33
C THR A 21 25.26 -2.37 -23.28
N LEU A 22 24.42 -3.23 -22.67
CA LEU A 22 23.52 -2.85 -21.57
C LEU A 22 24.31 -2.40 -20.32
N LEU A 23 25.35 -3.13 -19.95
CA LEU A 23 26.24 -2.76 -18.84
C LEU A 23 27.01 -1.47 -19.14
N GLN A 24 27.39 -1.23 -20.39
CA GLN A 24 28.02 0.02 -20.82
C GLN A 24 27.05 1.19 -20.90
N SER A 25 25.78 0.95 -21.24
CA SER A 25 24.73 1.98 -21.24
C SER A 25 24.23 2.34 -19.84
N LEU A 26 24.41 1.43 -18.86
CA LEU A 26 24.19 1.69 -17.43
C LEU A 26 25.38 2.41 -16.78
N ALA A 27 26.50 2.56 -17.48
CA ALA A 27 27.56 3.48 -17.09
C ALA A 27 27.05 4.91 -17.26
N TRP A 28 26.52 5.49 -16.19
CA TRP A 28 26.10 6.89 -16.14
C TRP A 28 27.27 7.79 -16.56
N PRO A 29 27.03 8.87 -17.32
CA PRO A 29 28.08 9.81 -17.69
C PRO A 29 28.73 10.34 -16.42
N ALA A 30 30.08 10.31 -16.37
CA ALA A 30 30.87 10.87 -15.30
C ALA A 30 30.45 12.33 -15.07
N LEU A 31 30.08 12.68 -13.84
CA LEU A 31 29.80 14.06 -13.47
C LEU A 31 31.04 14.92 -13.75
N PRO A 32 30.88 16.09 -14.40
CA PRO A 32 32.03 16.98 -14.65
C PRO A 32 32.57 17.47 -13.30
N GLY A 33 33.82 17.14 -12.96
CA GLY A 33 34.51 17.66 -11.79
C GLY A 33 35.20 16.66 -10.88
N ALA A 34 35.27 15.37 -11.21
CA ALA A 34 36.01 14.39 -10.41
C ALA A 34 37.54 14.57 -10.61
N ALA A 35 38.23 14.93 -9.54
CA ALA A 35 39.68 15.04 -9.51
C ALA A 35 40.37 13.67 -9.69
N PRO A 36 41.56 13.59 -10.32
CA PRO A 36 42.33 12.36 -10.44
C PRO A 36 42.80 11.88 -9.06
N GLY A 37 42.33 10.68 -8.66
CA GLY A 37 42.67 10.10 -7.37
C GLY A 37 41.51 9.92 -6.40
N ALA A 38 40.28 10.27 -6.78
CA ALA A 38 39.10 9.99 -5.96
C ALA A 38 38.83 8.48 -5.87
N PRO A 39 38.47 7.95 -4.68
CA PRO A 39 38.11 6.55 -4.55
C PRO A 39 36.80 6.25 -5.33
N ALA A 40 36.66 5.00 -5.72
CA ALA A 40 35.60 4.39 -6.50
C ALA A 40 34.28 5.14 -6.44
N ASN A 41 33.74 5.42 -7.63
CA ASN A 41 32.44 6.00 -7.98
C ASN A 41 31.52 6.34 -6.79
N PRO A 42 31.34 7.63 -6.42
CA PRO A 42 30.53 8.02 -5.27
C PRO A 42 29.04 7.63 -5.38
N LEU A 43 28.59 7.22 -6.58
CA LEU A 43 27.22 6.73 -6.83
C LEU A 43 27.07 5.22 -6.59
N MET A 44 28.16 4.49 -6.35
CA MET A 44 28.15 3.06 -6.03
C MET A 44 29.27 2.72 -5.04
N PRO A 45 29.20 3.19 -3.79
CA PRO A 45 30.25 2.97 -2.77
C PRO A 45 30.46 1.49 -2.41
N TRP A 46 29.59 0.61 -2.89
CA TRP A 46 29.59 -0.83 -2.69
C TRP A 46 30.19 -1.62 -3.86
N LEU A 47 30.65 -0.97 -4.94
CA LEU A 47 31.38 -1.70 -5.99
C LEU A 47 32.66 -2.29 -5.41
N PRO A 48 32.91 -3.60 -5.63
CA PRO A 48 34.12 -4.25 -5.14
C PRO A 48 35.36 -3.54 -5.63
N SER A 49 36.48 -3.64 -4.85
CA SER A 49 37.80 -3.27 -5.33
C SER A 49 38.11 -3.96 -6.64
N ALA A 50 39.11 -3.49 -7.39
CA ALA A 50 39.54 -4.12 -8.66
C ALA A 50 39.78 -5.64 -8.52
N GLU A 51 40.34 -6.07 -7.38
CA GLU A 51 40.53 -7.49 -7.04
C GLU A 51 39.19 -8.20 -6.75
N GLY A 52 38.27 -7.55 -6.01
CA GLY A 52 36.92 -8.07 -5.75
C GLY A 52 36.11 -8.16 -7.03
N LEU A 53 36.24 -7.21 -7.96
CA LEU A 53 35.61 -7.25 -9.27
C LEU A 53 36.15 -8.41 -10.13
N ALA A 54 37.46 -8.66 -10.09
CA ALA A 54 38.07 -9.78 -10.79
C ALA A 54 37.62 -11.14 -10.22
N GLN A 55 37.55 -11.26 -8.89
CA GLN A 55 37.00 -12.45 -8.22
C GLN A 55 35.54 -12.66 -8.55
N TRP A 56 34.74 -11.60 -8.53
CA TRP A 56 33.32 -11.63 -8.91
C TRP A 56 33.14 -12.05 -10.38
N GLN A 57 33.95 -11.49 -11.31
CA GLN A 57 33.93 -11.88 -12.72
C GLN A 57 34.31 -13.34 -12.91
N GLN A 58 35.32 -13.83 -12.17
CA GLN A 58 35.72 -15.23 -12.22
C GLN A 58 34.64 -16.17 -11.70
N GLN A 59 33.99 -15.84 -10.58
CA GLN A 59 32.88 -16.59 -10.04
C GLN A 59 31.64 -16.56 -10.97
N ALA A 60 31.32 -15.39 -11.51
CA ALA A 60 30.23 -15.24 -12.49
C ALA A 60 30.49 -16.08 -13.75
N MET A 61 31.76 -16.12 -14.21
CA MET A 61 32.15 -16.93 -15.39
C MET A 61 32.08 -18.43 -15.09
N GLN A 62 32.53 -18.86 -13.90
CA GLN A 62 32.41 -20.26 -13.47
C GLN A 62 30.93 -20.69 -13.34
N GLN A 63 30.09 -19.84 -12.78
CA GLN A 63 28.66 -20.10 -12.66
C GLN A 63 27.96 -20.11 -14.02
N MET A 64 28.31 -19.16 -14.92
CA MET A 64 27.84 -19.19 -16.30
C MET A 64 28.23 -20.49 -16.99
N THR A 65 29.51 -20.91 -16.86
CA THR A 65 29.95 -22.18 -17.46
C THR A 65 29.18 -23.37 -16.91
N ALA A 66 28.89 -23.39 -15.61
CA ALA A 66 28.06 -24.44 -15.00
C ALA A 66 26.59 -24.41 -15.47
N LEU A 67 26.02 -23.21 -15.69
CA LEU A 67 24.68 -23.03 -16.23
C LEU A 67 24.58 -23.45 -17.71
N TRP A 68 25.65 -23.26 -18.49
CA TRP A 68 25.69 -23.64 -19.91
C TRP A 68 26.16 -25.08 -20.13
N ALA A 69 26.76 -25.72 -19.11
CA ALA A 69 27.17 -27.13 -19.21
C ALA A 69 26.06 -28.11 -19.63
N PRO A 70 24.80 -27.98 -19.17
CA PRO A 70 23.69 -28.81 -19.65
C PRO A 70 23.31 -28.60 -21.12
N LEU A 71 23.67 -27.45 -21.71
CA LEU A 71 23.39 -27.10 -23.10
C LEU A 71 24.48 -27.54 -24.07
N MET A 72 25.61 -28.02 -23.54
CA MET A 72 26.68 -28.60 -24.34
C MET A 72 26.30 -30.04 -24.81
N PRO A 73 26.76 -30.48 -25.96
CA PRO A 73 26.51 -31.86 -26.43
C PRO A 73 26.91 -32.89 -25.36
N GLY A 74 25.92 -33.64 -24.84
CA GLY A 74 26.14 -34.63 -23.78
C GLY A 74 25.84 -34.14 -22.33
N GLY A 75 25.43 -32.90 -22.13
CA GLY A 75 24.99 -32.38 -20.82
C GLY A 75 23.60 -32.89 -20.43
N SER A 76 23.42 -33.26 -19.18
CA SER A 76 22.09 -33.57 -18.64
C SER A 76 21.36 -32.29 -18.22
N PRO A 77 20.05 -32.15 -18.51
CA PRO A 77 19.29 -30.98 -18.02
C PRO A 77 19.31 -30.92 -16.49
N ALA A 78 19.68 -29.80 -15.93
CA ALA A 78 19.55 -29.56 -14.50
C ALA A 78 18.05 -29.38 -14.17
N ALA A 79 17.43 -30.42 -13.64
CA ALA A 79 16.00 -30.43 -13.28
C ALA A 79 15.75 -29.75 -11.93
N THR A 80 16.33 -28.58 -11.67
CA THR A 80 16.01 -27.81 -10.46
C THR A 80 14.88 -26.84 -10.80
N PRO A 81 13.70 -26.96 -10.16
CA PRO A 81 12.61 -26.02 -10.39
C PRO A 81 13.08 -24.60 -10.05
N VAL A 82 12.88 -23.67 -10.95
CA VAL A 82 13.10 -22.24 -10.68
C VAL A 82 12.02 -21.77 -9.70
N PRO A 83 12.34 -21.41 -8.45
CA PRO A 83 11.34 -21.09 -7.42
C PRO A 83 10.81 -19.65 -7.55
N ASP A 84 10.67 -19.15 -8.78
CA ASP A 84 10.18 -17.81 -9.07
C ASP A 84 8.95 -17.86 -9.98
N ARG A 85 7.86 -17.24 -9.53
CA ARG A 85 6.57 -17.25 -10.24
C ARG A 85 6.64 -16.65 -11.64
N ARG A 86 7.59 -15.73 -11.90
CA ARG A 86 7.79 -15.10 -13.22
C ARG A 86 8.20 -16.11 -14.29
N PHE A 87 8.84 -17.20 -13.87
CA PHE A 87 9.38 -18.26 -14.72
C PHE A 87 8.67 -19.61 -14.49
N ALA A 88 7.49 -19.60 -13.83
CA ALA A 88 6.79 -20.81 -13.45
C ALA A 88 6.09 -21.52 -14.63
N ALA A 89 5.76 -20.81 -15.70
CA ALA A 89 5.01 -21.33 -16.83
C ALA A 89 5.84 -22.34 -17.65
N GLU A 90 5.13 -23.30 -18.28
CA GLU A 90 5.74 -24.40 -19.03
C GLU A 90 6.73 -23.94 -20.12
N PRO A 91 6.49 -22.88 -20.92
CA PRO A 91 7.42 -22.45 -21.97
C PRO A 91 8.83 -22.11 -21.45
N TRP A 92 8.97 -21.62 -20.21
CA TRP A 92 10.26 -21.36 -19.60
C TRP A 92 11.08 -22.62 -19.31
N ARG A 93 10.41 -23.75 -19.05
CA ARG A 93 11.04 -25.02 -18.68
C ARG A 93 11.24 -25.94 -19.87
N LYS A 94 10.41 -25.80 -20.91
CA LYS A 94 10.39 -26.69 -22.09
C LYS A 94 11.59 -26.48 -22.99
N ASP A 95 12.10 -25.25 -23.07
CA ASP A 95 13.28 -24.91 -23.84
C ASP A 95 14.47 -24.63 -22.90
N PRO A 96 15.52 -25.46 -22.95
CA PRO A 96 16.69 -25.30 -22.08
C PRO A 96 17.36 -23.93 -22.14
N ARG A 97 17.21 -23.19 -23.24
CA ARG A 97 17.75 -21.84 -23.39
C ARG A 97 17.06 -20.84 -22.46
N PHE A 98 15.74 -20.90 -22.35
CA PHE A 98 14.96 -20.02 -21.47
C PHE A 98 15.11 -20.40 -20.00
N ASP A 99 15.20 -21.72 -19.71
CA ASP A 99 15.50 -22.18 -18.35
C ASP A 99 16.88 -21.67 -17.88
N ALA A 100 17.91 -21.81 -18.71
CA ALA A 100 19.24 -21.29 -18.43
C ALA A 100 19.25 -19.75 -18.28
N LEU A 101 18.48 -19.03 -19.08
CA LEU A 101 18.34 -17.56 -18.98
C LEU A 101 17.70 -17.15 -17.66
N ALA A 102 16.62 -17.83 -17.25
CA ALA A 102 15.96 -17.56 -15.98
C ALA A 102 16.87 -17.85 -14.78
N LEU A 103 17.55 -19.00 -14.78
CA LEU A 103 18.52 -19.37 -13.74
C LEU A 103 19.72 -18.40 -13.69
N GLY A 104 20.25 -18.01 -14.84
CA GLY A 104 21.34 -17.04 -14.94
C GLY A 104 20.97 -15.69 -14.34
N TYR A 105 19.78 -15.18 -14.67
CA TYR A 105 19.24 -13.96 -14.11
C TYR A 105 19.08 -14.05 -12.59
N LEU A 106 18.48 -15.13 -12.07
CA LEU A 106 18.28 -15.29 -10.62
C LEU A 106 19.59 -15.41 -9.86
N ASN A 107 20.56 -16.15 -10.41
CA ASN A 107 21.90 -16.24 -9.82
C ASN A 107 22.60 -14.87 -9.79
N GLN A 108 22.54 -14.12 -10.88
CA GLN A 108 23.11 -12.77 -10.93
C GLN A 108 22.46 -11.85 -9.91
N ALA A 109 21.13 -11.87 -9.82
CA ALA A 109 20.38 -11.11 -8.82
C ALA A 109 20.82 -11.45 -7.38
N GLU A 110 21.00 -12.74 -7.09
CA GLU A 110 21.46 -13.21 -5.78
C GLU A 110 22.90 -12.76 -5.48
N GLN A 111 23.80 -12.82 -6.47
CA GLN A 111 25.18 -12.32 -6.29
C GLN A 111 25.21 -10.81 -6.03
N MET A 112 24.38 -10.03 -6.72
CA MET A 112 24.27 -8.58 -6.49
C MET A 112 23.75 -8.28 -5.07
N ARG A 113 22.77 -9.04 -4.56
CA ARG A 113 22.29 -8.91 -3.18
C ARG A 113 23.39 -9.24 -2.17
N LYS A 114 24.08 -10.37 -2.34
CA LYS A 114 25.21 -10.76 -1.47
C LYS A 114 26.32 -9.74 -1.46
N ALA A 115 26.65 -9.16 -2.62
CA ALA A 115 27.66 -8.11 -2.71
C ALA A 115 27.25 -6.86 -1.91
N LEU A 116 25.98 -6.47 -1.99
CA LEU A 116 25.44 -5.36 -1.21
C LEU A 116 25.41 -5.69 0.30
N ASP A 117 25.03 -6.91 0.68
CA ASP A 117 25.01 -7.34 2.09
C ASP A 117 26.41 -7.31 2.71
N ALA A 118 27.45 -7.66 1.93
CA ALA A 118 28.85 -7.60 2.35
C ALA A 118 29.43 -6.18 2.32
N ALA A 119 28.74 -5.19 1.72
CA ALA A 119 29.25 -3.83 1.63
C ALA A 119 29.35 -3.16 3.01
N PRO A 120 30.41 -2.37 3.28
CA PRO A 120 30.61 -1.67 4.55
C PRO A 120 29.75 -0.39 4.62
N LEU A 121 28.44 -0.56 4.54
CA LEU A 121 27.45 0.51 4.63
C LEU A 121 26.74 0.45 5.99
N ASP A 122 26.30 1.61 6.48
CA ASP A 122 25.40 1.65 7.62
C ASP A 122 24.05 0.97 7.28
N PRO A 123 23.30 0.49 8.28
CA PRO A 123 22.08 -0.28 8.05
C PRO A 123 21.02 0.44 7.18
N ARG A 124 20.87 1.76 7.37
CA ARG A 124 19.88 2.56 6.61
C ARG A 124 20.29 2.69 5.14
N SER A 125 21.52 3.09 4.88
CA SER A 125 22.07 3.17 3.52
C SER A 125 21.99 1.81 2.82
N LYS A 126 22.32 0.73 3.52
CA LYS A 126 22.21 -0.64 2.98
C LYS A 126 20.77 -0.96 2.56
N SER A 127 19.79 -0.63 3.39
CA SER A 127 18.37 -0.86 3.07
C SER A 127 17.90 0.00 1.88
N GLN A 128 18.32 1.27 1.79
CA GLN A 128 18.04 2.14 0.65
C GLN A 128 18.60 1.56 -0.65
N TRP A 129 19.87 1.11 -0.64
CA TRP A 129 20.48 0.48 -1.79
C TRP A 129 19.83 -0.86 -2.13
N ALA A 130 19.41 -1.66 -1.15
CA ALA A 130 18.68 -2.90 -1.39
C ALA A 130 17.35 -2.66 -2.10
N PHE A 131 16.63 -1.62 -1.70
CA PHE A 131 15.40 -1.20 -2.37
C PHE A 131 15.66 -0.82 -3.83
N LEU A 132 16.63 0.07 -4.09
CA LEU A 132 16.98 0.51 -5.45
C LEU A 132 17.49 -0.66 -6.31
N LEU A 133 18.35 -1.50 -5.76
CA LEU A 133 18.86 -2.70 -6.44
C LEU A 133 17.71 -3.64 -6.83
N ARG A 134 16.73 -3.83 -5.95
CA ARG A 134 15.53 -4.63 -6.25
C ARG A 134 14.76 -4.05 -7.43
N GLN A 135 14.56 -2.72 -7.49
CA GLN A 135 13.89 -2.09 -8.64
C GLN A 135 14.64 -2.36 -9.96
N VAL A 136 15.96 -2.26 -9.95
CA VAL A 136 16.78 -2.54 -11.14
C VAL A 136 16.70 -4.02 -11.52
N ILE A 137 16.84 -4.92 -10.56
CA ILE A 137 16.72 -6.38 -10.79
C ILE A 137 15.35 -6.70 -11.38
N ASP A 138 14.26 -6.20 -10.79
CA ASP A 138 12.89 -6.48 -11.23
C ASP A 138 12.64 -5.95 -12.65
N ALA A 139 13.12 -4.74 -12.96
CA ALA A 139 13.02 -4.15 -14.30
C ALA A 139 13.81 -4.95 -15.35
N ALA A 140 14.99 -5.45 -15.00
CA ALA A 140 15.87 -6.22 -15.88
C ALA A 140 15.44 -7.69 -16.05
N SER A 141 14.32 -8.11 -15.51
CA SER A 141 13.85 -9.49 -15.65
C SER A 141 13.65 -9.88 -17.11
N PRO A 142 14.19 -11.05 -17.56
CA PRO A 142 13.94 -11.54 -18.91
C PRO A 142 12.46 -11.77 -19.23
N ALA A 143 11.61 -11.92 -18.22
CA ALA A 143 10.17 -12.02 -18.39
C ALA A 143 9.54 -10.71 -18.90
N ASN A 144 10.19 -9.57 -18.72
CA ASN A 144 9.66 -8.25 -19.08
C ASN A 144 9.96 -7.83 -20.52
N CYS A 145 10.66 -8.65 -21.31
CA CYS A 145 11.04 -8.32 -22.67
C CYS A 145 10.51 -9.39 -23.66
N LEU A 146 9.91 -8.94 -24.76
CA LEU A 146 9.36 -9.84 -25.77
C LEU A 146 10.39 -10.85 -26.30
N ALA A 147 11.61 -10.39 -26.58
CA ALA A 147 12.67 -11.24 -27.17
C ALA A 147 13.20 -12.32 -26.23
N THR A 148 12.96 -12.20 -24.92
CA THR A 148 13.45 -13.13 -23.90
C THR A 148 12.33 -13.82 -23.14
N ASN A 149 11.07 -13.47 -23.40
CA ASN A 149 9.90 -14.08 -22.76
C ASN A 149 9.28 -15.14 -23.69
N PRO A 150 9.45 -16.45 -23.43
CA PRO A 150 8.95 -17.51 -24.31
C PRO A 150 7.42 -17.57 -24.38
N GLU A 151 6.71 -17.20 -23.31
CA GLU A 151 5.25 -17.14 -23.33
C GLU A 151 4.74 -16.03 -24.26
N ALA A 152 5.34 -14.83 -24.17
CA ALA A 152 4.97 -13.70 -25.03
C ALA A 152 5.33 -14.00 -26.50
N MET A 153 6.49 -14.61 -26.76
CA MET A 153 6.88 -15.05 -28.11
C MET A 153 5.92 -16.08 -28.66
N GLN A 154 5.56 -17.09 -27.88
CA GLN A 154 4.59 -18.12 -28.27
C GLN A 154 3.23 -17.50 -28.58
N THR A 155 2.72 -16.63 -27.69
CA THR A 155 1.44 -15.92 -27.91
C THR A 155 1.48 -15.07 -29.19
N ALA A 156 2.58 -14.41 -29.48
CA ALA A 156 2.73 -13.62 -30.71
C ALA A 156 2.70 -14.49 -31.96
N VAL A 157 3.36 -15.65 -31.94
CA VAL A 157 3.36 -16.61 -33.06
C VAL A 157 1.98 -17.23 -33.25
N GLU A 158 1.36 -17.74 -32.18
CA GLU A 158 0.05 -18.39 -32.21
C GLU A 158 -1.06 -17.44 -32.68
N SER A 159 -0.97 -16.17 -32.33
CA SER A 159 -1.94 -15.14 -32.76
C SER A 159 -1.64 -14.52 -34.14
N GLY A 160 -0.60 -14.98 -34.84
CA GLY A 160 -0.15 -14.35 -36.07
C GLY A 160 0.22 -12.86 -35.91
N GLY A 161 0.69 -12.46 -34.73
CA GLY A 161 1.06 -11.09 -34.38
C GLY A 161 -0.10 -10.23 -33.84
N ALA A 162 -1.34 -10.73 -33.81
CA ALA A 162 -2.49 -9.96 -33.33
C ALA A 162 -2.33 -9.52 -31.85
N SER A 163 -1.69 -10.34 -31.01
CA SER A 163 -1.40 -10.00 -29.61
C SER A 163 -0.49 -8.78 -29.48
N LEU A 164 0.46 -8.60 -30.39
CA LEU A 164 1.36 -7.44 -30.37
C LEU A 164 0.63 -6.15 -30.79
N VAL A 165 -0.29 -6.25 -31.75
CA VAL A 165 -1.12 -5.11 -32.16
C VAL A 165 -2.03 -4.68 -31.01
N GLU A 166 -2.67 -5.63 -30.34
CA GLU A 166 -3.50 -5.35 -29.17
C GLU A 166 -2.66 -4.83 -27.99
N GLY A 167 -1.48 -5.40 -27.74
CA GLY A 167 -0.54 -4.93 -26.74
C GLY A 167 -0.11 -3.47 -26.96
N MET A 168 0.18 -3.09 -28.21
CA MET A 168 0.48 -1.71 -28.57
C MET A 168 -0.73 -0.79 -28.33
N ARG A 169 -1.95 -1.25 -28.64
CA ARG A 169 -3.17 -0.49 -28.38
C ARG A 169 -3.35 -0.21 -26.89
N LEU A 170 -3.17 -1.23 -26.03
CA LEU A 170 -3.24 -1.11 -24.59
C LEU A 170 -2.16 -0.17 -24.04
N PHE A 171 -0.92 -0.30 -24.53
CA PHE A 171 0.17 0.60 -24.17
C PHE A 171 -0.15 2.07 -24.52
N MET A 172 -0.65 2.34 -25.73
CA MET A 172 -1.00 3.71 -26.14
C MET A 172 -2.16 4.29 -25.31
N GLN A 173 -3.12 3.45 -24.90
CA GLN A 173 -4.20 3.88 -24.01
C GLN A 173 -3.65 4.26 -22.62
N ASP A 174 -2.76 3.44 -22.05
CA ASP A 174 -2.16 3.71 -20.75
C ASP A 174 -1.20 4.91 -20.80
N PHE A 175 -0.46 5.06 -21.89
CA PHE A 175 0.36 6.24 -22.14
C PHE A 175 -0.48 7.54 -22.15
N ALA A 176 -1.63 7.51 -22.80
CA ALA A 176 -2.55 8.65 -22.80
C ALA A 176 -3.19 8.92 -21.44
N LYS A 177 -3.41 7.87 -20.63
CA LYS A 177 -3.89 7.99 -19.23
C LYS A 177 -2.79 8.43 -18.26
N GLY A 178 -1.51 8.30 -18.62
CA GLY A 178 -0.35 8.54 -17.75
C GLY A 178 -0.19 7.49 -16.64
N ARG A 179 -0.81 6.31 -16.74
CA ARG A 179 -0.72 5.21 -15.77
C ARG A 179 -0.95 3.84 -16.41
N ILE A 180 -0.38 2.81 -15.83
CA ILE A 180 -0.62 1.42 -16.21
C ILE A 180 -2.01 0.99 -15.70
N SER A 181 -2.85 0.45 -16.58
CA SER A 181 -4.15 -0.11 -16.20
C SER A 181 -3.95 -1.48 -15.54
N MET A 182 -4.38 -1.59 -14.27
CA MET A 182 -4.29 -2.82 -13.48
C MET A 182 -5.62 -3.59 -13.43
N THR A 183 -6.69 -2.99 -13.92
CA THR A 183 -8.04 -3.57 -13.96
C THR A 183 -8.81 -3.00 -15.13
N ASP A 184 -9.91 -3.66 -15.50
CA ASP A 184 -10.91 -3.09 -16.40
C ASP A 184 -11.74 -2.04 -15.65
N ASP A 185 -11.33 -0.76 -15.75
CA ASP A 185 -12.01 0.36 -15.11
C ASP A 185 -13.48 0.50 -15.58
N SER A 186 -13.82 0.02 -16.78
CA SER A 186 -15.17 0.16 -17.34
C SER A 186 -16.21 -0.74 -16.66
N ALA A 187 -15.76 -1.76 -15.94
CA ALA A 187 -16.61 -2.67 -15.19
C ALA A 187 -17.17 -2.07 -13.90
N PHE A 188 -16.62 -0.94 -13.44
CA PHE A 188 -16.95 -0.37 -12.14
C PHE A 188 -17.45 1.08 -12.25
N GLU A 189 -18.46 1.40 -11.43
CA GLU A 189 -19.03 2.74 -11.28
C GLU A 189 -19.39 2.99 -9.81
N VAL A 190 -18.80 4.05 -9.22
CA VAL A 190 -19.01 4.41 -7.83
C VAL A 190 -20.46 4.85 -7.58
N GLY A 191 -21.13 4.16 -6.66
CA GLY A 191 -22.55 4.33 -6.33
C GLY A 191 -23.49 3.43 -7.14
N ARG A 192 -22.95 2.59 -8.06
CA ARG A 192 -23.74 1.63 -8.84
C ARG A 192 -23.40 0.18 -8.52
N ASN A 193 -22.13 -0.18 -8.54
CA ASN A 193 -21.66 -1.54 -8.25
C ASN A 193 -20.44 -1.59 -7.31
N VAL A 194 -19.92 -0.44 -6.92
CA VAL A 194 -19.03 -0.24 -5.77
C VAL A 194 -19.53 0.94 -4.95
N ALA A 195 -19.30 0.96 -3.64
CA ALA A 195 -19.86 1.94 -2.70
C ALA A 195 -21.39 1.97 -2.75
N THR A 196 -22.03 0.83 -2.61
CA THR A 196 -23.48 0.66 -2.84
C THR A 196 -24.31 0.55 -1.59
N SER A 197 -23.71 0.58 -0.39
CA SER A 197 -24.47 0.56 0.86
C SER A 197 -25.41 1.77 0.95
N ALA A 198 -26.68 1.50 1.23
CA ALA A 198 -27.70 2.54 1.28
C ALA A 198 -27.46 3.51 2.44
N GLY A 199 -27.69 4.79 2.20
CA GLY A 199 -27.54 5.85 3.18
C GLY A 199 -27.69 7.23 2.56
N ASP A 200 -27.43 8.26 3.34
CA ASP A 200 -27.47 9.65 2.90
C ASP A 200 -26.30 10.45 3.47
N VAL A 201 -25.83 11.42 2.72
CA VAL A 201 -24.94 12.46 3.22
C VAL A 201 -25.76 13.38 4.13
N VAL A 202 -25.36 13.49 5.40
CA VAL A 202 -26.06 14.28 6.42
C VAL A 202 -25.31 15.56 6.82
N PHE A 203 -24.05 15.69 6.42
CA PHE A 203 -23.25 16.88 6.67
C PHE A 203 -22.22 17.05 5.57
N GLU A 204 -21.88 18.29 5.29
CA GLU A 204 -20.85 18.66 4.32
C GLU A 204 -20.18 19.95 4.73
N ASN A 205 -18.87 20.01 4.49
CA ASN A 205 -18.07 21.22 4.51
C ASN A 205 -17.02 21.21 3.39
N GLU A 206 -16.06 22.11 3.42
CA GLU A 206 -15.03 22.19 2.38
C GLU A 206 -14.08 20.98 2.31
N LEU A 207 -14.02 20.12 3.36
CA LEU A 207 -13.07 19.02 3.49
C LEU A 207 -13.73 17.65 3.46
N ILE A 208 -14.93 17.51 4.04
CA ILE A 208 -15.62 16.22 4.18
C ILE A 208 -17.09 16.28 3.75
N GLN A 209 -17.60 15.11 3.35
CA GLN A 209 -18.99 14.71 3.49
C GLN A 209 -19.10 13.65 4.57
N LEU A 210 -20.12 13.69 5.42
CA LEU A 210 -20.42 12.66 6.40
C LEU A 210 -21.64 11.86 5.95
N ILE A 211 -21.45 10.57 5.73
CA ILE A 211 -22.49 9.64 5.27
C ILE A 211 -23.05 8.92 6.49
N GLN A 212 -24.37 8.94 6.68
CA GLN A 212 -25.08 8.08 7.61
C GLN A 212 -25.73 6.93 6.85
N TYR A 213 -25.33 5.70 7.15
CA TYR A 213 -25.87 4.53 6.48
C TYR A 213 -27.22 4.09 7.05
N THR A 214 -28.10 3.62 6.16
CA THR A 214 -29.44 3.16 6.50
C THR A 214 -29.39 1.88 7.33
N PRO A 215 -30.01 1.83 8.52
CA PRO A 215 -30.06 0.63 9.33
C PRO A 215 -30.77 -0.52 8.63
N THR A 216 -30.25 -1.73 8.76
CA THR A 216 -30.86 -2.97 8.26
C THR A 216 -31.55 -3.78 9.37
N THR A 217 -31.49 -3.33 10.62
CA THR A 217 -32.07 -3.96 11.80
C THR A 217 -33.12 -3.06 12.45
N ALA A 218 -34.18 -3.64 13.04
CA ALA A 218 -35.25 -2.89 13.69
C ALA A 218 -34.78 -2.09 14.93
N LYS A 219 -33.70 -2.53 15.56
CA LYS A 219 -33.04 -1.86 16.69
C LYS A 219 -31.56 -1.71 16.41
N VAL A 220 -31.01 -0.56 16.75
CA VAL A 220 -29.59 -0.25 16.64
C VAL A 220 -28.98 -0.02 18.01
N HIS A 221 -27.66 -0.04 18.10
CA HIS A 221 -26.95 0.39 19.29
C HIS A 221 -27.05 1.91 19.45
N LYS A 222 -27.17 2.38 20.71
CA LYS A 222 -27.34 3.80 21.03
C LYS A 222 -26.11 4.63 20.61
N ARG A 223 -24.89 4.12 20.86
CA ARG A 223 -23.65 4.77 20.46
C ARG A 223 -23.35 4.42 19.01
N PRO A 224 -23.33 5.39 18.10
CA PRO A 224 -23.02 5.15 16.70
C PRO A 224 -21.54 4.83 16.51
N LEU A 225 -21.19 4.27 15.37
CA LEU A 225 -19.82 4.07 14.91
C LEU A 225 -19.45 5.17 13.90
N VAL A 226 -18.42 5.95 14.20
CA VAL A 226 -17.82 6.93 13.28
C VAL A 226 -16.57 6.33 12.66
N ILE A 227 -16.51 6.26 11.33
CA ILE A 227 -15.40 5.67 10.58
C ILE A 227 -14.59 6.78 9.89
N VAL A 228 -13.29 6.80 10.14
CA VAL A 228 -12.31 7.71 9.54
C VAL A 228 -11.40 6.91 8.59
N PRO A 229 -11.71 6.90 7.29
CA PRO A 229 -10.87 6.23 6.30
C PRO A 229 -9.59 7.02 6.01
N PRO A 230 -8.60 6.42 5.31
CA PRO A 230 -7.46 7.18 4.80
C PRO A 230 -7.91 8.35 3.92
N CYS A 231 -7.16 9.46 3.98
CA CYS A 231 -7.36 10.61 3.08
C CYS A 231 -6.55 10.51 1.78
N ILE A 232 -5.71 9.50 1.64
CA ILE A 232 -4.83 9.24 0.48
C ILE A 232 -5.60 8.60 -0.67
N ASN A 233 -6.57 7.74 -0.35
CA ASN A 233 -7.46 7.07 -1.30
C ASN A 233 -8.92 7.28 -0.89
N LYS A 234 -9.83 6.84 -1.75
CA LYS A 234 -11.27 6.94 -1.51
C LYS A 234 -11.75 5.99 -0.42
N PHE A 235 -12.75 6.41 0.34
CA PHE A 235 -13.28 5.67 1.48
C PHE A 235 -13.85 4.29 1.13
N TYR A 236 -14.27 4.08 -0.14
CA TYR A 236 -15.05 2.89 -0.51
C TYR A 236 -14.26 1.59 -0.52
N ILE A 237 -12.99 1.59 -0.16
CA ILE A 237 -12.31 0.36 0.23
C ILE A 237 -13.06 -0.38 1.35
N LEU A 238 -13.72 0.38 2.24
CA LEU A 238 -14.54 -0.17 3.33
C LEU A 238 -15.97 -0.49 2.88
N ASP A 239 -16.33 -0.17 1.64
CA ASP A 239 -17.66 -0.42 1.05
C ASP A 239 -17.53 -0.78 -0.44
N LEU A 240 -16.71 -1.78 -0.78
CA LEU A 240 -16.44 -2.16 -2.17
C LEU A 240 -17.69 -2.71 -2.85
N GLN A 241 -18.07 -3.93 -2.53
CA GLN A 241 -19.23 -4.64 -3.04
C GLN A 241 -20.01 -5.25 -1.87
N PRO A 242 -21.28 -5.64 -2.03
CA PRO A 242 -22.10 -6.16 -0.92
C PRO A 242 -21.48 -7.32 -0.15
N ASP A 243 -20.72 -8.19 -0.82
CA ASP A 243 -20.11 -9.38 -0.21
C ASP A 243 -18.74 -9.11 0.45
N ASN A 244 -18.16 -7.92 0.28
CA ASN A 244 -16.90 -7.52 0.89
C ASN A 244 -16.94 -6.10 1.50
N SER A 245 -18.13 -5.60 1.83
CA SER A 245 -18.33 -4.32 2.52
C SER A 245 -18.23 -4.48 4.04
N PHE A 246 -17.21 -3.82 4.63
CA PHE A 246 -17.08 -3.70 6.08
C PHE A 246 -18.21 -2.83 6.67
N VAL A 247 -18.63 -1.79 5.95
CA VAL A 247 -19.76 -0.93 6.31
C VAL A 247 -21.05 -1.74 6.40
N ALA A 248 -21.36 -2.53 5.37
CA ALA A 248 -22.56 -3.39 5.37
C ALA A 248 -22.52 -4.39 6.53
N HIS A 249 -21.35 -4.96 6.84
CA HIS A 249 -21.17 -5.83 8.00
C HIS A 249 -21.48 -5.11 9.31
N ALA A 250 -20.92 -3.92 9.55
CA ALA A 250 -21.16 -3.15 10.77
C ALA A 250 -22.64 -2.75 10.92
N VAL A 251 -23.30 -2.32 9.83
CA VAL A 251 -24.73 -2.02 9.81
C VAL A 251 -25.57 -3.26 10.13
N ALA A 252 -25.21 -4.42 9.58
CA ALA A 252 -25.90 -5.69 9.84
C ALA A 252 -25.76 -6.16 11.32
N GLN A 253 -24.65 -5.77 12.00
CA GLN A 253 -24.50 -5.98 13.45
C GLN A 253 -25.34 -5.02 14.30
N GLY A 254 -26.04 -4.09 13.65
CA GLY A 254 -26.96 -3.13 14.29
C GLY A 254 -26.26 -1.85 14.77
N HIS A 255 -25.14 -1.48 14.20
CA HIS A 255 -24.54 -0.16 14.43
C HIS A 255 -25.17 0.88 13.49
N THR A 256 -25.48 2.08 14.02
CA THR A 256 -25.65 3.26 13.17
C THR A 256 -24.26 3.70 12.76
N VAL A 257 -23.95 3.61 11.47
CA VAL A 257 -22.63 3.90 10.93
C VAL A 257 -22.62 5.28 10.29
N PHE A 258 -21.66 6.12 10.72
CA PHE A 258 -21.28 7.37 10.06
C PHE A 258 -19.89 7.18 9.46
N LEU A 259 -19.69 7.59 8.22
CA LEU A 259 -18.41 7.46 7.53
C LEU A 259 -18.00 8.78 6.86
N LEU A 260 -16.76 9.19 7.09
CA LEU A 260 -16.20 10.36 6.46
C LEU A 260 -15.83 10.05 5.00
N SER A 261 -16.31 10.87 4.10
CA SER A 261 -15.88 10.89 2.70
C SER A 261 -15.03 12.14 2.49
N TRP A 262 -13.71 11.96 2.43
CA TRP A 262 -12.78 13.07 2.18
C TRP A 262 -12.98 13.64 0.78
N ARG A 263 -12.95 14.98 0.70
CA ARG A 263 -12.91 15.66 -0.60
C ARG A 263 -11.59 15.33 -1.31
N ASN A 264 -11.65 15.07 -2.60
CA ASN A 264 -10.45 15.17 -3.43
C ASN A 264 -10.10 16.65 -3.58
N VAL A 265 -9.05 17.07 -2.87
CA VAL A 265 -8.72 18.49 -2.72
C VAL A 265 -8.20 19.10 -4.03
N GLY A 266 -8.60 20.34 -4.25
CA GLY A 266 -8.17 21.15 -5.38
C GLY A 266 -7.42 22.40 -4.93
N PRO A 267 -7.14 23.34 -5.86
CA PRO A 267 -6.39 24.57 -5.56
C PRO A 267 -6.98 25.41 -4.41
N LYS A 268 -8.30 25.36 -4.20
CA LYS A 268 -8.96 26.08 -3.10
C LYS A 268 -8.57 25.57 -1.71
N GLN A 269 -8.29 24.26 -1.61
CA GLN A 269 -7.91 23.59 -0.36
C GLN A 269 -6.38 23.42 -0.22
N ALA A 270 -5.59 23.97 -1.14
CA ALA A 270 -4.14 23.78 -1.19
C ALA A 270 -3.36 24.31 0.04
N LYS A 271 -4.01 25.05 0.92
CA LYS A 271 -3.43 25.63 2.15
C LYS A 271 -3.87 24.91 3.43
N LEU A 272 -4.76 23.92 3.34
CA LEU A 272 -5.21 23.17 4.51
C LEU A 272 -4.03 22.42 5.14
N GLY A 273 -3.95 22.50 6.46
CA GLY A 273 -2.94 21.85 7.28
C GLY A 273 -3.45 20.57 7.94
N TRP A 274 -2.60 19.99 8.76
CA TRP A 274 -2.94 18.83 9.60
C TRP A 274 -4.09 19.16 10.56
N ASP A 275 -4.05 20.31 11.21
CA ASP A 275 -5.07 20.76 12.17
C ASP A 275 -6.46 20.88 11.54
N ASP A 276 -6.55 21.29 10.27
CA ASP A 276 -7.83 21.37 9.57
C ASP A 276 -8.48 19.98 9.40
N TYR A 277 -7.67 18.94 9.14
CA TYR A 277 -8.15 17.56 9.06
C TYR A 277 -8.66 17.05 10.41
N LEU A 278 -8.06 17.49 11.52
CA LEU A 278 -8.51 17.15 12.86
C LEU A 278 -9.79 17.90 13.23
N GLU A 279 -9.80 19.23 13.16
CA GLU A 279 -10.92 20.06 13.65
C GLU A 279 -12.11 20.04 12.71
N THR A 280 -11.91 20.47 11.45
CA THR A 280 -13.01 20.61 10.49
C THR A 280 -13.40 19.27 9.86
N GLY A 281 -12.52 18.28 9.91
CA GLY A 281 -12.77 16.91 9.48
C GLY A 281 -13.35 16.04 10.60
N ILE A 282 -12.46 15.52 11.44
CA ILE A 282 -12.77 14.41 12.37
C ILE A 282 -13.61 14.86 13.56
N MET A 283 -13.17 15.89 14.30
CA MET A 283 -13.90 16.36 15.48
C MET A 283 -15.30 16.83 15.09
N ARG A 284 -15.41 17.53 13.96
CA ARG A 284 -16.69 17.97 13.43
C ARG A 284 -17.61 16.81 13.07
N ALA A 285 -17.09 15.74 12.47
CA ALA A 285 -17.86 14.55 12.18
C ALA A 285 -18.38 13.84 13.44
N ILE A 286 -17.56 13.77 14.50
CA ILE A 286 -17.96 13.22 15.80
C ILE A 286 -19.09 14.06 16.40
N GLU A 287 -18.99 15.40 16.38
CA GLU A 287 -20.03 16.30 16.88
C GLU A 287 -21.36 16.13 16.14
N VAL A 288 -21.33 16.07 14.81
CA VAL A 288 -22.51 15.86 13.98
C VAL A 288 -23.15 14.50 14.28
N ALA A 289 -22.34 13.43 14.40
CA ALA A 289 -22.84 12.11 14.73
C ALA A 289 -23.49 12.04 16.12
N LEU A 290 -22.94 12.75 17.11
CA LEU A 290 -23.53 12.87 18.46
C LEU A 290 -24.86 13.64 18.44
N ASP A 291 -24.92 14.76 17.74
CA ASP A 291 -26.14 15.56 17.61
C ASP A 291 -27.28 14.76 16.93
N ILE A 292 -26.98 14.08 15.82
CA ILE A 292 -27.97 13.26 15.10
C ILE A 292 -28.44 12.08 15.95
N SER A 293 -27.52 11.34 16.57
CA SER A 293 -27.85 10.13 17.34
C SER A 293 -28.38 10.42 18.74
N ARG A 294 -28.16 11.62 19.27
CA ARG A 294 -28.41 11.98 20.68
C ARG A 294 -27.75 11.00 21.65
N ALA A 295 -26.60 10.47 21.27
CA ALA A 295 -25.80 9.60 22.09
C ALA A 295 -24.93 10.42 23.04
N ASP A 296 -24.51 9.79 24.14
CA ASP A 296 -23.55 10.34 25.09
C ASP A 296 -22.13 10.35 24.52
N GLN A 297 -21.80 9.31 23.76
CA GLN A 297 -20.51 9.09 23.11
C GLN A 297 -20.70 8.35 21.79
N VAL A 298 -19.66 8.37 20.93
CA VAL A 298 -19.56 7.51 19.74
C VAL A 298 -18.55 6.40 19.97
N ASN A 299 -18.57 5.35 19.16
CA ASN A 299 -17.42 4.50 18.92
C ASN A 299 -16.69 5.01 17.68
N ALA A 300 -15.37 5.01 17.67
CA ALA A 300 -14.59 5.54 16.56
C ALA A 300 -13.71 4.46 15.94
N LEU A 301 -13.57 4.47 14.62
CA LEU A 301 -12.71 3.57 13.87
C LEU A 301 -11.86 4.38 12.89
N GLY A 302 -10.54 4.20 12.94
CA GLY A 302 -9.59 4.77 12.01
C GLY A 302 -8.87 3.69 11.20
N PHE A 303 -8.69 3.93 9.89
CA PHE A 303 -7.97 3.03 9.02
C PHE A 303 -6.73 3.72 8.44
N CYS A 304 -5.56 3.09 8.59
CA CYS A 304 -4.27 3.57 8.09
C CYS A 304 -3.97 5.00 8.60
N VAL A 305 -3.60 5.96 7.74
CA VAL A 305 -3.42 7.37 8.12
C VAL A 305 -4.69 7.99 8.73
N GLY A 306 -5.87 7.49 8.39
CA GLY A 306 -7.11 7.89 9.06
C GLY A 306 -7.11 7.53 10.54
N GLY A 307 -6.47 6.42 10.93
CA GLY A 307 -6.25 6.05 12.33
C GLY A 307 -5.26 6.99 13.04
N THR A 308 -4.17 7.37 12.38
CA THR A 308 -3.20 8.35 12.90
C THR A 308 -3.86 9.72 13.14
N LEU A 309 -4.63 10.19 12.16
CA LEU A 309 -5.43 11.43 12.26
C LEU A 309 -6.47 11.36 13.39
N LEU A 310 -7.21 10.24 13.45
CA LEU A 310 -8.23 10.04 14.48
C LEU A 310 -7.62 10.04 15.89
N THR A 311 -6.54 9.28 16.10
CA THR A 311 -5.88 9.23 17.41
C THR A 311 -5.31 10.58 17.81
N SER A 312 -4.74 11.35 16.88
CA SER A 312 -4.32 12.73 17.07
C SER A 312 -5.50 13.63 17.51
N ALA A 313 -6.63 13.54 16.80
CA ALA A 313 -7.83 14.30 17.16
C ALA A 313 -8.34 13.95 18.56
N LEU A 314 -8.32 12.65 18.94
CA LEU A 314 -8.73 12.22 20.28
C LEU A 314 -7.79 12.71 21.37
N ALA A 315 -6.48 12.75 21.11
CA ALA A 315 -5.51 13.31 22.04
C ALA A 315 -5.70 14.83 22.25
N VAL A 316 -5.99 15.58 21.18
CA VAL A 316 -6.37 17.02 21.28
C VAL A 316 -7.67 17.18 22.07
N MET A 317 -8.69 16.36 21.79
CA MET A 317 -9.96 16.38 22.54
C MET A 317 -9.74 16.08 24.02
N ALA A 318 -8.89 15.10 24.36
CA ALA A 318 -8.55 14.79 25.75
C ALA A 318 -7.85 15.96 26.43
N ALA A 319 -6.91 16.66 25.76
CA ALA A 319 -6.26 17.87 26.27
C ALA A 319 -7.28 18.99 26.55
N ARG A 320 -8.37 19.06 25.78
CA ARG A 320 -9.49 19.99 26.00
C ARG A 320 -10.54 19.49 27.01
N GLY A 321 -10.37 18.30 27.59
CA GLY A 321 -11.33 17.68 28.50
C GLY A 321 -12.60 17.17 27.83
N GLU A 322 -12.54 16.83 26.54
CA GLU A 322 -13.66 16.39 25.73
C GLU A 322 -13.63 14.87 25.54
N TYR A 323 -14.39 14.12 26.32
CA TYR A 323 -14.45 12.65 26.31
C TYR A 323 -15.68 12.12 25.53
N LYS A 324 -15.70 12.36 24.21
CA LYS A 324 -16.85 12.07 23.32
C LYS A 324 -16.81 10.66 22.70
N VAL A 325 -15.76 9.85 22.96
CA VAL A 325 -15.56 8.53 22.35
C VAL A 325 -15.47 7.44 23.42
N ALA A 326 -16.26 6.38 23.25
CA ALA A 326 -16.38 5.27 24.18
C ALA A 326 -15.41 4.11 23.89
N SER A 327 -15.01 3.95 22.63
CA SER A 327 -14.02 2.96 22.21
C SER A 327 -13.36 3.38 20.91
N LEU A 328 -12.11 2.95 20.71
CA LEU A 328 -11.32 3.21 19.52
C LEU A 328 -11.00 1.90 18.80
N THR A 329 -11.12 1.87 17.49
CA THR A 329 -10.62 0.81 16.63
C THR A 329 -9.58 1.38 15.68
N LEU A 330 -8.40 0.78 15.61
CA LEU A 330 -7.33 1.15 14.69
C LEU A 330 -7.01 -0.03 13.77
N LEU A 331 -7.16 0.18 12.46
CA LEU A 331 -6.88 -0.82 11.46
C LEU A 331 -5.60 -0.45 10.70
N THR A 332 -4.59 -1.30 10.75
CA THR A 332 -3.29 -1.11 10.07
C THR A 332 -2.78 0.34 10.15
N THR A 333 -2.68 0.84 11.38
CA THR A 333 -2.35 2.23 11.72
C THR A 333 -0.99 2.31 12.38
N LEU A 334 -0.18 3.34 12.05
CA LEU A 334 1.03 3.69 12.78
C LEU A 334 0.75 4.87 13.71
N LEU A 335 1.17 4.74 14.97
CA LEU A 335 1.30 5.81 15.97
C LEU A 335 2.77 6.01 16.36
N ASP A 336 3.58 4.96 16.28
CA ASP A 336 5.03 4.97 16.30
C ASP A 336 5.55 4.82 14.87
N PHE A 337 6.49 5.66 14.45
CA PHE A 337 7.09 5.65 13.12
C PHE A 337 8.58 5.28 13.17
N SER A 338 9.02 4.59 14.23
CA SER A 338 10.43 4.18 14.38
C SER A 338 10.89 3.21 13.29
N GLU A 339 10.00 2.34 12.83
CA GLU A 339 10.27 1.36 11.78
C GLU A 339 9.08 1.31 10.81
N THR A 340 9.12 2.12 9.76
CA THR A 340 8.04 2.30 8.80
C THR A 340 8.25 1.51 7.50
N GLY A 341 9.06 0.44 7.57
CA GLY A 341 9.36 -0.38 6.41
C GLY A 341 10.03 0.41 5.28
N GLU A 342 9.74 0.02 4.06
CA GLU A 342 10.36 0.60 2.87
C GLU A 342 9.96 2.06 2.61
N LEU A 343 8.78 2.50 3.05
CA LEU A 343 8.37 3.90 2.91
C LEU A 343 9.32 4.85 3.65
N GLY A 344 9.76 4.49 4.86
CA GLY A 344 10.71 5.26 5.63
C GLY A 344 12.09 5.41 4.97
N LEU A 345 12.44 4.51 4.05
CA LEU A 345 13.72 4.61 3.31
C LEU A 345 13.75 5.82 2.36
N MET A 346 12.58 6.29 1.94
CA MET A 346 12.43 7.44 1.02
C MET A 346 12.29 8.78 1.75
N VAL A 347 12.24 8.77 3.10
CA VAL A 347 12.04 9.96 3.92
C VAL A 347 13.32 10.28 4.67
N ASP A 348 14.03 11.31 4.25
CA ASP A 348 15.18 11.89 4.93
C ASP A 348 15.05 13.41 5.01
N GLU A 349 15.95 14.08 5.75
CA GLU A 349 15.89 15.53 5.95
C GLU A 349 15.93 16.31 4.62
N ALA A 350 16.73 15.86 3.66
CA ALA A 350 16.85 16.54 2.37
C ALA A 350 15.55 16.41 1.54
N ALA A 351 14.97 15.22 1.51
CA ALA A 351 13.71 14.96 0.81
C ALA A 351 12.54 15.74 1.44
N VAL A 352 12.45 15.76 2.78
CA VAL A 352 11.41 16.51 3.49
C VAL A 352 11.59 18.01 3.29
N ALA A 353 12.80 18.56 3.44
CA ALA A 353 13.09 19.98 3.22
C ALA A 353 12.74 20.42 1.79
N GLN A 354 13.03 19.57 0.78
CA GLN A 354 12.65 19.84 -0.61
C GLN A 354 11.12 19.90 -0.76
N ARG A 355 10.38 18.97 -0.16
CA ARG A 355 8.92 18.96 -0.19
C ARG A 355 8.33 20.18 0.54
N GLU A 356 8.87 20.55 1.68
CA GLU A 356 8.46 21.76 2.42
C GLU A 356 8.71 23.04 1.62
N GLN A 357 9.86 23.16 0.97
CA GLN A 357 10.15 24.30 0.11
C GLN A 357 9.12 24.43 -1.03
N ALA A 358 8.69 23.30 -1.60
CA ALA A 358 7.76 23.27 -2.71
C ALA A 358 6.29 23.43 -2.28
N LEU A 359 5.88 22.88 -1.15
CA LEU A 359 4.48 22.65 -0.82
C LEU A 359 4.01 23.23 0.53
N ALA A 360 4.89 23.53 1.49
CA ALA A 360 4.46 23.93 2.85
C ALA A 360 3.69 25.25 2.91
N LYS A 361 3.85 26.14 1.92
CA LYS A 361 3.13 27.43 1.84
C LYS A 361 1.82 27.34 1.04
N GLY A 362 1.44 26.16 0.61
CA GLY A 362 0.32 25.88 -0.26
C GLY A 362 0.78 25.11 -1.50
N GLY A 363 -0.13 24.43 -2.14
CA GLY A 363 0.12 23.53 -3.27
C GLY A 363 -0.52 22.17 -3.02
N LEU A 364 -0.46 21.30 -4.00
CA LEU A 364 -1.05 19.97 -3.93
C LEU A 364 0.01 18.93 -4.21
N LEU A 365 0.12 17.93 -3.34
CA LEU A 365 0.71 16.66 -3.70
C LEU A 365 -0.30 15.91 -4.58
N LYS A 366 0.10 15.52 -5.77
CA LYS A 366 -0.77 14.75 -6.67
C LYS A 366 -0.93 13.32 -6.15
N GLY A 367 -2.15 12.80 -6.15
CA GLY A 367 -2.43 11.41 -5.76
C GLY A 367 -1.63 10.40 -6.60
N SER A 368 -1.42 10.69 -7.89
CA SER A 368 -0.60 9.85 -8.77
C SER A 368 0.86 9.69 -8.33
N GLU A 369 1.46 10.68 -7.64
CA GLU A 369 2.82 10.54 -7.09
C GLU A 369 2.85 9.47 -5.98
N LEU A 370 1.87 9.49 -5.07
CA LEU A 370 1.77 8.48 -4.02
C LEU A 370 1.45 7.09 -4.59
N ALA A 371 0.53 7.02 -5.56
CA ALA A 371 0.20 5.76 -6.23
C ALA A 371 1.43 5.11 -6.89
N GLN A 372 2.29 5.91 -7.54
CA GLN A 372 3.56 5.43 -8.11
C GLN A 372 4.50 4.89 -7.04
N VAL A 373 4.62 5.57 -5.89
CA VAL A 373 5.42 5.08 -4.76
C VAL A 373 4.88 3.72 -4.28
N PHE A 374 3.59 3.60 -4.02
CA PHE A 374 2.98 2.34 -3.57
C PHE A 374 3.12 1.22 -4.60
N ALA A 375 2.98 1.50 -5.89
CA ALA A 375 3.19 0.52 -6.95
C ALA A 375 4.65 0.04 -7.00
N ALA A 376 5.63 0.94 -6.81
CA ALA A 376 7.05 0.61 -6.79
C ALA A 376 7.44 -0.29 -5.61
N LEU A 377 6.78 -0.17 -4.45
CA LEU A 377 7.00 -1.08 -3.31
C LEU A 377 6.73 -2.54 -3.68
N ARG A 378 5.82 -2.79 -4.63
CA ARG A 378 5.39 -4.11 -5.08
C ARG A 378 5.37 -4.23 -6.60
N ALA A 379 6.46 -3.82 -7.26
CA ALA A 379 6.55 -3.75 -8.72
C ALA A 379 6.21 -5.08 -9.43
N ASN A 380 6.60 -6.22 -8.85
CA ASN A 380 6.28 -7.55 -9.37
C ASN A 380 4.83 -8.01 -9.14
N ASP A 381 4.02 -7.21 -8.43
CA ASP A 381 2.60 -7.43 -8.25
C ASP A 381 1.76 -6.37 -8.99
N LEU A 382 2.24 -5.11 -9.02
CA LEU A 382 1.44 -3.96 -9.44
C LEU A 382 1.93 -3.28 -10.72
N ILE A 383 3.10 -3.66 -11.24
CA ILE A 383 3.66 -3.08 -12.47
C ILE A 383 3.91 -4.16 -13.53
N TRP A 384 4.90 -5.03 -13.29
CA TRP A 384 5.44 -5.92 -14.30
C TRP A 384 4.45 -6.96 -14.84
N PRO A 385 3.54 -7.56 -14.04
CA PRO A 385 2.54 -8.48 -14.56
C PRO A 385 1.59 -7.82 -15.58
N TYR A 386 1.25 -6.55 -15.37
CA TYR A 386 0.37 -5.79 -16.29
C TYR A 386 1.11 -5.37 -17.56
N VAL A 387 2.39 -5.00 -17.45
CA VAL A 387 3.25 -4.76 -18.62
C VAL A 387 3.37 -6.02 -19.48
N VAL A 388 3.70 -7.15 -18.86
CA VAL A 388 3.90 -8.42 -19.58
C VAL A 388 2.59 -8.92 -20.19
N ASN A 389 1.53 -9.03 -19.41
CA ASN A 389 0.26 -9.56 -19.92
C ASN A 389 -0.42 -8.57 -20.87
N GLY A 390 -0.44 -7.27 -20.52
CA GLY A 390 -1.05 -6.23 -21.35
C GLY A 390 -0.27 -5.97 -22.62
N TYR A 391 0.98 -5.54 -22.50
CA TYR A 391 1.70 -4.99 -23.66
C TYR A 391 2.42 -6.06 -24.48
N LEU A 392 2.90 -7.14 -23.86
CA LEU A 392 3.60 -8.20 -24.60
C LEU A 392 2.69 -9.31 -25.09
N LYS A 393 1.62 -9.65 -24.33
CA LYS A 393 0.69 -10.73 -24.67
C LYS A 393 -0.66 -10.22 -25.20
N GLY A 394 -0.93 -8.91 -25.18
CA GLY A 394 -2.20 -8.31 -25.64
C GLY A 394 -3.41 -8.71 -24.80
N GLN A 395 -3.21 -8.97 -23.51
CA GLN A 395 -4.26 -9.39 -22.58
C GLN A 395 -4.66 -8.22 -21.68
N ALA A 396 -5.86 -7.68 -21.91
CA ALA A 396 -6.41 -6.66 -21.02
C ALA A 396 -6.59 -7.24 -19.60
N PRO A 397 -6.35 -6.44 -18.54
CA PRO A 397 -6.52 -6.90 -17.17
C PRO A 397 -8.00 -7.23 -16.89
N PRO A 398 -8.30 -8.28 -16.11
CA PRO A 398 -9.67 -8.59 -15.69
C PRO A 398 -10.20 -7.54 -14.72
N ALA A 399 -11.52 -7.44 -14.59
CA ALA A 399 -12.17 -6.59 -13.62
C ALA A 399 -11.87 -7.07 -12.19
N PHE A 400 -11.32 -6.16 -11.35
CA PHE A 400 -11.05 -6.43 -9.96
C PHE A 400 -11.26 -5.17 -9.10
N ASP A 401 -12.22 -5.22 -8.19
CA ASP A 401 -12.72 -4.09 -7.42
C ASP A 401 -11.66 -3.39 -6.55
N MET A 402 -10.79 -4.14 -5.87
CA MET A 402 -9.72 -3.56 -5.06
C MET A 402 -8.69 -2.80 -5.92
N LEU A 403 -8.40 -3.27 -7.12
CA LEU A 403 -7.48 -2.57 -8.04
C LEU A 403 -8.15 -1.36 -8.68
N PHE A 404 -9.46 -1.41 -8.92
CA PHE A 404 -10.23 -0.24 -9.31
C PHE A 404 -10.14 0.86 -8.24
N TRP A 405 -10.36 0.51 -6.97
CA TRP A 405 -10.18 1.41 -5.85
C TRP A 405 -8.73 1.92 -5.75
N ASN A 406 -7.74 1.05 -5.90
CA ASN A 406 -6.31 1.41 -5.81
C ASN A 406 -5.90 2.44 -6.87
N GLY A 407 -6.56 2.44 -8.02
CA GLY A 407 -6.35 3.41 -9.09
C GLY A 407 -7.17 4.71 -8.96
N ASP A 408 -7.94 4.89 -7.88
CA ASP A 408 -8.75 6.09 -7.65
C ASP A 408 -8.09 7.04 -6.65
N ASP A 409 -7.04 7.69 -7.11
CA ASP A 409 -6.14 8.51 -6.31
C ASP A 409 -6.81 9.77 -5.73
N THR A 410 -6.25 10.27 -4.62
CA THR A 410 -6.66 11.52 -3.98
C THR A 410 -5.46 12.44 -3.78
N ASN A 411 -5.60 13.70 -4.16
CA ASN A 411 -4.61 14.73 -3.88
C ASN A 411 -4.58 15.08 -2.39
N LEU A 412 -3.43 15.54 -1.89
CA LEU A 412 -3.29 16.07 -0.54
C LEU A 412 -2.85 17.53 -0.57
N PRO A 413 -3.32 18.37 0.39
CA PRO A 413 -2.78 19.70 0.59
C PRO A 413 -1.31 19.61 1.01
N GLY A 414 -0.49 20.48 0.42
CA GLY A 414 0.95 20.50 0.70
C GLY A 414 1.30 20.69 2.18
N PRO A 415 0.72 21.67 2.90
CA PRO A 415 1.01 21.87 4.33
C PRO A 415 0.67 20.64 5.19
N MET A 416 -0.49 20.01 4.95
CA MET A 416 -0.89 18.77 5.64
C MET A 416 0.12 17.64 5.41
N TYR A 417 0.51 17.42 4.15
CA TYR A 417 1.46 16.38 3.79
C TYR A 417 2.87 16.62 4.37
N CYS A 418 3.37 17.87 4.32
CA CYS A 418 4.66 18.23 4.88
C CYS A 418 4.68 18.03 6.41
N TRP A 419 3.61 18.43 7.11
CA TRP A 419 3.48 18.19 8.55
C TRP A 419 3.54 16.70 8.88
N TYR A 420 2.78 15.88 8.11
CA TYR A 420 2.74 14.43 8.26
C TYR A 420 4.12 13.80 8.07
N LEU A 421 4.84 14.14 6.98
CA LEU A 421 6.17 13.58 6.74
C LEU A 421 7.16 13.94 7.86
N ARG A 422 7.21 15.21 8.26
CA ARG A 422 8.19 15.69 9.24
C ARG A 422 7.94 15.12 10.63
N ASN A 423 6.71 15.27 11.14
CA ASN A 423 6.42 14.94 12.54
C ASN A 423 6.21 13.46 12.80
N THR A 424 6.02 12.65 11.74
CA THR A 424 5.85 11.20 11.85
C THR A 424 7.07 10.46 11.26
N TYR A 425 7.16 10.29 9.93
CA TYR A 425 8.20 9.49 9.28
C TYR A 425 9.63 9.96 9.55
N LEU A 426 9.89 11.27 9.60
CA LEU A 426 11.24 11.81 9.77
C LEU A 426 11.65 11.86 11.24
N GLU A 427 10.84 12.54 12.08
CA GLU A 427 11.21 12.88 13.44
C GLU A 427 10.52 12.01 14.50
N ASN A 428 9.48 11.26 14.12
CA ASN A 428 8.67 10.41 15.00
C ASN A 428 8.17 11.12 16.28
N LYS A 429 7.93 12.43 16.19
CA LYS A 429 7.53 13.26 17.32
C LYS A 429 6.13 12.96 17.86
N LEU A 430 5.26 12.39 17.03
CA LEU A 430 3.89 12.06 17.42
C LEU A 430 3.83 11.11 18.61
N ARG A 431 4.79 10.19 18.74
CA ARG A 431 4.86 9.24 19.85
C ARG A 431 5.29 9.87 21.18
N GLU A 432 5.91 11.05 21.15
CA GLU A 432 6.47 11.71 22.33
C GLU A 432 5.39 12.56 23.00
N PRO A 433 5.12 12.40 24.31
CA PRO A 433 4.18 13.27 25.02
C PRO A 433 4.57 14.73 24.88
N GLY A 434 3.68 15.56 24.30
CA GLY A 434 3.94 16.96 24.01
C GLY A 434 4.95 17.21 22.88
N GLY A 435 5.41 16.17 22.17
CA GLY A 435 6.35 16.29 21.06
C GLY A 435 5.79 17.07 19.86
N THR A 436 4.47 17.14 19.74
CA THR A 436 3.75 17.96 18.75
C THR A 436 2.71 18.84 19.42
N VAL A 437 2.48 20.03 18.83
CA VAL A 437 1.33 20.88 19.14
C VAL A 437 0.37 20.80 17.97
N GLN A 438 -0.88 20.40 18.22
CA GLN A 438 -1.92 20.24 17.21
C GLN A 438 -3.19 20.96 17.67
N CYS A 439 -3.80 21.74 16.79
CA CYS A 439 -4.97 22.56 17.10
C CYS A 439 -4.76 23.45 18.35
N GLY A 440 -3.52 23.89 18.58
CA GLY A 440 -3.12 24.69 19.74
C GLY A 440 -2.85 23.93 21.03
N GLU A 441 -3.03 22.61 21.07
CA GLU A 441 -2.85 21.76 22.25
C GLU A 441 -1.58 20.89 22.13
N PRO A 442 -0.81 20.70 23.21
CA PRO A 442 0.24 19.70 23.26
C PRO A 442 -0.39 18.31 23.23
N VAL A 443 0.04 17.47 22.29
CA VAL A 443 -0.53 16.13 22.08
C VAL A 443 0.22 15.08 22.90
N ASP A 444 -0.55 14.28 23.65
CA ASP A 444 -0.10 13.09 24.36
C ASP A 444 -1.02 11.92 24.00
N LEU A 445 -0.49 10.91 23.30
CA LEU A 445 -1.26 9.72 22.93
C LEU A 445 -1.65 8.89 24.16
N GLY A 446 -0.92 9.01 25.28
CA GLY A 446 -1.26 8.39 26.55
C GLY A 446 -2.55 8.95 27.19
N ALA A 447 -3.01 10.14 26.76
CA ALA A 447 -4.29 10.68 27.16
C ALA A 447 -5.50 10.05 26.44
N VAL A 448 -5.26 9.22 25.42
CA VAL A 448 -6.28 8.41 24.72
C VAL A 448 -6.50 7.13 25.54
N ASP A 449 -7.43 7.19 26.50
CA ASP A 449 -7.60 6.22 27.59
C ASP A 449 -8.80 5.28 27.42
N MET A 450 -9.56 5.41 26.32
CA MET A 450 -10.68 4.51 26.05
C MET A 450 -10.19 3.11 25.58
N PRO A 451 -11.00 2.04 25.82
CA PRO A 451 -10.71 0.70 25.28
C PRO A 451 -10.44 0.75 23.78
N THR A 452 -9.33 0.13 23.36
CA THR A 452 -8.86 0.16 21.96
C THR A 452 -8.72 -1.23 21.38
N PHE A 453 -9.29 -1.44 20.19
CA PHE A 453 -9.04 -2.60 19.34
C PHE A 453 -8.04 -2.24 18.25
N LEU A 454 -6.89 -2.88 18.27
CA LEU A 454 -5.81 -2.62 17.35
C LEU A 454 -5.63 -3.82 16.43
N TYR A 455 -5.85 -3.62 15.14
CA TYR A 455 -5.66 -4.64 14.10
C TYR A 455 -4.45 -4.31 13.24
N ALA A 456 -3.58 -5.29 13.05
CA ALA A 456 -2.49 -5.24 12.07
C ALA A 456 -2.57 -6.41 11.10
N SER A 457 -1.89 -6.29 9.96
CA SER A 457 -1.78 -7.36 8.95
C SER A 457 -0.36 -7.90 8.90
N ARG A 458 -0.20 -9.23 8.93
CA ARG A 458 1.11 -9.89 9.06
C ARG A 458 2.05 -9.62 7.89
N GLU A 459 1.51 -9.53 6.68
CA GLU A 459 2.25 -9.34 5.44
C GLU A 459 2.16 -7.88 4.94
N ASP A 460 1.88 -6.97 5.87
CA ASP A 460 1.77 -5.55 5.56
C ASP A 460 3.17 -4.95 5.32
N HIS A 461 3.38 -4.40 4.12
CA HIS A 461 4.61 -3.76 3.71
C HIS A 461 4.57 -2.23 3.85
N ILE A 462 3.41 -1.66 4.21
CA ILE A 462 3.18 -0.23 4.43
C ILE A 462 3.23 0.08 5.93
N VAL A 463 2.57 -0.76 6.72
CA VAL A 463 2.48 -0.68 8.18
C VAL A 463 3.02 -1.99 8.77
N PRO A 464 4.35 -2.11 9.01
CA PRO A 464 4.91 -3.29 9.64
C PRO A 464 4.19 -3.59 10.95
N TRP A 465 3.68 -4.81 11.10
CA TRP A 465 2.81 -5.16 12.22
C TRP A 465 3.51 -5.05 13.58
N GLN A 466 4.83 -5.29 13.62
CA GLN A 466 5.62 -5.13 14.86
C GLN A 466 5.63 -3.66 15.30
N THR A 467 5.70 -2.74 14.35
CA THR A 467 5.64 -1.29 14.66
C THR A 467 4.22 -0.86 15.03
N ALA A 468 3.21 -1.40 14.34
CA ALA A 468 1.83 -1.18 14.77
C ALA A 468 1.58 -1.71 16.19
N TYR A 469 2.18 -2.86 16.55
CA TYR A 469 2.11 -3.43 17.90
C TYR A 469 2.66 -2.47 18.98
N LYS A 470 3.72 -1.70 18.70
CA LYS A 470 4.27 -0.69 19.63
C LYS A 470 3.22 0.35 20.07
N SER A 471 2.16 0.55 19.28
CA SER A 471 1.05 1.42 19.67
C SER A 471 0.32 0.97 20.93
N THR A 472 0.44 -0.31 21.32
CA THR A 472 -0.12 -0.83 22.57
C THR A 472 0.48 -0.19 23.82
N GLU A 473 1.71 0.33 23.73
CA GLU A 473 2.41 1.01 24.82
C GLU A 473 2.18 2.52 24.84
N LEU A 474 1.65 3.09 23.74
CA LEU A 474 1.47 4.53 23.58
C LEU A 474 0.09 5.00 24.06
N LEU A 475 -0.91 4.11 24.08
CA LEU A 475 -2.28 4.44 24.44
C LEU A 475 -2.52 4.19 25.93
N GLY A 476 -3.30 5.07 26.57
CA GLY A 476 -3.57 4.99 28.02
C GLY A 476 -4.64 3.97 28.40
N GLY A 477 -5.46 3.52 27.46
CA GLY A 477 -6.54 2.58 27.69
C GLY A 477 -6.14 1.11 27.54
N GLU A 478 -7.07 0.20 27.89
CA GLU A 478 -6.90 -1.22 27.63
C GLU A 478 -6.87 -1.51 26.12
N VAL A 479 -5.82 -2.19 25.65
CA VAL A 479 -5.66 -2.54 24.24
C VAL A 479 -5.87 -4.03 24.00
N THR A 480 -6.73 -4.36 23.05
CA THR A 480 -6.87 -5.69 22.44
C THR A 480 -6.15 -5.69 21.10
N PHE A 481 -5.12 -6.50 20.92
CA PHE A 481 -4.39 -6.61 19.67
C PHE A 481 -4.78 -7.85 18.88
N VAL A 482 -5.02 -7.69 17.58
CA VAL A 482 -5.33 -8.76 16.63
C VAL A 482 -4.44 -8.63 15.41
N LEU A 483 -3.78 -9.72 15.02
CA LEU A 483 -2.96 -9.80 13.82
C LEU A 483 -3.67 -10.66 12.77
N GLY A 484 -4.05 -10.07 11.63
CA GLY A 484 -4.63 -10.83 10.52
C GLY A 484 -3.57 -11.31 9.54
N ALA A 485 -3.84 -12.42 8.88
CA ALA A 485 -3.06 -12.87 7.73
C ALA A 485 -3.25 -11.95 6.53
N SER A 486 -2.26 -11.94 5.59
CA SER A 486 -2.25 -11.14 4.36
C SER A 486 -1.75 -9.69 4.53
N GLY A 487 -1.83 -8.89 3.45
CA GLY A 487 -1.26 -7.53 3.39
C GLY A 487 -2.23 -6.43 3.82
N HIS A 488 -1.78 -5.19 3.68
CA HIS A 488 -2.40 -3.95 4.18
C HIS A 488 -3.91 -3.86 3.93
N ILE A 489 -4.34 -4.01 2.69
CA ILE A 489 -5.74 -3.90 2.29
C ILE A 489 -6.46 -5.27 2.41
N ALA A 490 -5.85 -6.29 1.81
CA ALA A 490 -6.48 -7.60 1.74
C ALA A 490 -6.63 -8.28 3.11
N GLY A 491 -5.79 -7.94 4.10
CA GLY A 491 -5.95 -8.39 5.49
C GLY A 491 -7.15 -7.73 6.17
N VAL A 492 -7.33 -6.43 5.99
CA VAL A 492 -8.46 -5.66 6.53
C VAL A 492 -9.77 -6.11 5.89
N ILE A 493 -9.81 -6.18 4.55
CA ILE A 493 -11.01 -6.60 3.80
C ILE A 493 -11.05 -8.13 3.69
N ASN A 494 -11.48 -8.77 4.78
CA ASN A 494 -11.60 -10.22 4.90
C ASN A 494 -12.99 -10.63 5.40
N PRO A 495 -14.03 -10.57 4.53
CA PRO A 495 -15.41 -10.82 4.93
C PRO A 495 -15.64 -12.23 5.46
N PRO A 496 -16.46 -12.41 6.51
CA PRO A 496 -16.73 -13.73 7.12
C PRO A 496 -17.30 -14.76 6.15
N ALA A 497 -18.12 -14.31 5.19
CA ALA A 497 -18.79 -15.20 4.24
C ALA A 497 -17.81 -16.02 3.37
N LYS A 498 -16.60 -15.50 3.13
CA LYS A 498 -15.58 -16.22 2.35
C LYS A 498 -14.81 -17.23 3.18
N ASN A 499 -14.85 -17.14 4.51
CA ASN A 499 -14.16 -18.00 5.50
C ASN A 499 -12.73 -18.36 5.08
N LYS A 500 -11.98 -17.36 4.61
CA LYS A 500 -10.59 -17.51 4.17
C LYS A 500 -9.62 -16.94 5.18
N ARG A 501 -8.37 -17.44 5.14
CA ARG A 501 -7.27 -16.96 5.99
C ARG A 501 -7.44 -17.33 7.46
N ASN A 502 -6.70 -16.65 8.31
CA ASN A 502 -6.72 -16.78 9.75
C ASN A 502 -6.30 -15.44 10.38
N PHE A 503 -6.46 -15.34 11.68
CA PHE A 503 -5.91 -14.26 12.49
C PHE A 503 -5.38 -14.80 13.81
N TRP A 504 -4.55 -14.03 14.48
CA TRP A 504 -3.99 -14.35 15.79
C TRP A 504 -4.53 -13.37 16.83
N ALA A 505 -4.81 -13.87 18.02
CA ALA A 505 -5.25 -13.09 19.17
C ALA A 505 -4.67 -13.68 20.46
N GLY A 506 -4.36 -12.84 21.42
CA GLY A 506 -3.77 -13.23 22.70
C GLY A 506 -3.58 -12.03 23.61
N ASP A 507 -3.19 -12.28 24.85
CA ASP A 507 -2.89 -11.25 25.82
C ASP A 507 -1.65 -10.46 25.40
N ILE A 508 -1.62 -9.17 25.68
CA ILE A 508 -0.50 -8.29 25.34
C ILE A 508 0.74 -8.70 26.13
N THR A 509 1.88 -8.78 25.42
CA THR A 509 3.21 -8.97 25.98
C THR A 509 4.09 -7.76 25.66
N PRO A 510 5.21 -7.55 26.37
CA PRO A 510 6.10 -6.42 26.08
C PRO A 510 6.75 -6.46 24.69
N ASP A 511 6.96 -7.67 24.11
CA ASP A 511 7.59 -7.87 22.81
C ASP A 511 6.59 -8.45 21.80
N ALA A 512 6.64 -7.95 20.56
CA ALA A 512 5.75 -8.39 19.50
C ALA A 512 6.01 -9.84 19.05
N GLY A 513 7.27 -10.29 19.10
CA GLY A 513 7.65 -11.67 18.78
C GLY A 513 7.12 -12.65 19.82
N ASP A 514 7.32 -12.33 21.10
CA ASP A 514 6.80 -13.13 22.23
C ASP A 514 5.27 -13.18 22.19
N TRP A 515 4.62 -12.06 21.84
CA TRP A 515 3.18 -12.03 21.63
C TRP A 515 2.74 -13.01 20.54
N LEU A 516 3.42 -13.01 19.39
CA LEU A 516 3.05 -13.89 18.27
C LEU A 516 3.25 -15.37 18.59
N GLU A 517 4.30 -15.70 19.35
CA GLU A 517 4.55 -17.07 19.81
C GLU A 517 3.48 -17.59 20.77
N ALA A 518 2.96 -16.70 21.64
CA ALA A 518 1.92 -17.03 22.62
C ALA A 518 0.49 -16.94 22.03
N ALA A 519 0.30 -16.19 20.96
CA ALA A 519 -1.01 -15.92 20.37
C ALA A 519 -1.64 -17.18 19.75
N ARG A 520 -2.97 -17.29 19.89
CA ARG A 520 -3.74 -18.37 19.27
C ARG A 520 -4.12 -18.00 17.87
N SER A 521 -3.91 -18.92 16.93
CA SER A 521 -4.38 -18.78 15.54
C SER A 521 -5.83 -19.24 15.44
N GLU A 522 -6.70 -18.35 14.95
CA GLU A 522 -8.12 -18.57 14.73
C GLU A 522 -8.40 -18.58 13.22
N PRO A 523 -9.11 -19.58 12.69
CA PRO A 523 -9.40 -19.62 11.25
C PRO A 523 -10.47 -18.60 10.84
N GLY A 524 -10.38 -18.07 9.61
CA GLY A 524 -11.38 -17.22 9.00
C GLY A 524 -11.16 -15.73 9.21
N SER A 525 -12.26 -15.00 9.29
CA SER A 525 -12.29 -13.53 9.35
C SER A 525 -12.17 -13.02 10.79
N TRP A 526 -11.42 -11.95 10.98
CA TRP A 526 -11.34 -11.22 12.24
C TRP A 526 -12.59 -10.33 12.54
N TRP A 527 -13.43 -10.03 11.55
CA TRP A 527 -14.60 -9.15 11.70
C TRP A 527 -15.57 -9.61 12.80
N PRO A 528 -15.90 -10.93 12.95
CA PRO A 528 -16.73 -11.40 14.06
C PRO A 528 -16.10 -11.16 15.44
N ALA A 529 -14.79 -11.33 15.59
CA ALA A 529 -14.07 -11.05 16.83
C ALA A 529 -14.14 -9.56 17.18
N TRP A 530 -13.90 -8.67 16.22
CA TRP A 530 -14.10 -7.23 16.37
C TRP A 530 -15.54 -6.86 16.75
N SER A 531 -16.54 -7.44 16.09
CA SER A 531 -17.95 -7.18 16.40
C SER A 531 -18.30 -7.61 17.83
N GLY A 532 -17.74 -8.74 18.30
CA GLY A 532 -17.87 -9.21 19.67
C GLY A 532 -17.25 -8.24 20.69
N TRP A 533 -16.05 -7.74 20.38
CA TRP A 533 -15.34 -6.76 21.20
C TRP A 533 -16.06 -5.39 21.24
N LEU A 534 -16.59 -4.92 20.11
CA LEU A 534 -17.25 -3.61 20.05
C LEU A 534 -18.59 -3.58 20.79
N LYS A 535 -19.30 -4.70 20.85
CA LYS A 535 -20.67 -4.80 21.39
C LYS A 535 -20.83 -4.25 22.83
N PRO A 536 -19.96 -4.54 23.81
CA PRO A 536 -20.08 -3.94 25.15
C PRO A 536 -19.97 -2.42 25.17
N HIS A 537 -19.24 -1.82 24.24
CA HIS A 537 -19.00 -0.38 24.15
C HIS A 537 -20.12 0.36 23.38
N ALA A 538 -20.98 -0.37 22.68
CA ALA A 538 -21.98 0.20 21.79
C ALA A 538 -23.26 0.71 22.49
N GLY A 539 -23.38 0.52 23.80
CA GLY A 539 -24.52 0.97 24.62
C GLY A 539 -25.79 0.15 24.40
N ALA A 540 -26.90 0.63 24.96
CA ALA A 540 -28.19 -0.06 24.89
C ALA A 540 -28.76 -0.14 23.47
N ARG A 541 -29.65 -1.10 23.21
CA ARG A 541 -30.40 -1.20 21.95
C ARG A 541 -31.60 -0.26 21.94
N VAL A 542 -31.64 0.63 20.95
CA VAL A 542 -32.75 1.59 20.74
C VAL A 542 -33.42 1.33 19.39
N PRO A 543 -34.67 1.81 19.18
CA PRO A 543 -35.28 1.73 17.84
C PRO A 543 -34.41 2.37 16.77
N ALA A 544 -34.31 1.73 15.61
CA ALA A 544 -33.57 2.29 14.49
C ALA A 544 -34.17 3.62 14.02
N PRO A 545 -33.35 4.61 13.62
CA PRO A 545 -33.85 5.86 13.04
C PRO A 545 -34.66 5.56 11.77
N LYS A 546 -35.76 6.27 11.56
CA LYS A 546 -36.64 6.10 10.38
C LYS A 546 -36.09 6.83 9.14
N SER A 547 -35.25 7.82 9.32
CA SER A 547 -34.61 8.62 8.28
C SER A 547 -33.21 9.01 8.72
N ALA A 548 -32.36 9.32 7.76
CA ALA A 548 -31.03 9.88 8.03
C ALA A 548 -31.13 11.34 8.50
N GLY A 549 -30.15 11.75 9.30
CA GLY A 549 -30.05 13.13 9.81
C GLY A 549 -31.06 13.48 10.90
N ASN A 550 -31.18 14.76 11.16
CA ASN A 550 -32.16 15.37 12.06
C ASN A 550 -32.56 16.77 11.55
N ALA A 551 -33.23 17.59 12.40
CA ALA A 551 -33.67 18.92 12.00
C ALA A 551 -32.51 19.89 11.69
N THR A 552 -31.36 19.73 12.35
CA THR A 552 -30.16 20.55 12.13
C THR A 552 -29.34 20.04 10.94
N TYR A 553 -29.24 18.74 10.81
CA TYR A 553 -28.43 18.04 9.80
C TYR A 553 -29.33 17.16 8.94
N ALA A 554 -30.08 17.80 8.04
CA ALA A 554 -30.97 17.08 7.11
C ALA A 554 -30.15 16.33 6.05
N ALA A 555 -30.75 15.25 5.51
CA ALA A 555 -30.16 14.56 4.36
C ALA A 555 -29.96 15.52 3.17
N ILE A 556 -28.76 15.52 2.61
CA ILE A 556 -28.33 16.42 1.52
C ILE A 556 -28.47 15.73 0.17
N GLU A 557 -27.93 14.52 0.07
CA GLU A 557 -27.92 13.69 -1.15
C GLU A 557 -27.75 12.21 -0.78
N PRO A 558 -28.17 11.26 -1.62
CA PRO A 558 -27.95 9.83 -1.36
C PRO A 558 -26.46 9.46 -1.29
N ALA A 559 -26.14 8.44 -0.47
CA ALA A 559 -24.83 7.81 -0.51
C ALA A 559 -24.52 7.29 -1.93
N PRO A 560 -23.25 7.26 -2.33
CA PRO A 560 -22.03 7.58 -1.58
C PRO A 560 -21.67 9.08 -1.59
N GLY A 561 -22.54 9.95 -2.05
CA GLY A 561 -22.28 11.37 -2.19
C GLY A 561 -21.43 11.73 -3.42
N ARG A 562 -21.17 13.03 -3.60
CA ARG A 562 -20.42 13.52 -4.77
C ARG A 562 -18.93 13.64 -4.55
N TYR A 563 -18.44 13.77 -3.29
CA TYR A 563 -17.00 13.95 -3.03
C TYR A 563 -16.20 12.72 -3.45
N VAL A 564 -16.71 11.53 -3.18
CA VAL A 564 -16.05 10.29 -3.57
C VAL A 564 -15.97 10.11 -5.10
N LYS A 565 -16.93 10.67 -5.85
CA LYS A 565 -16.96 10.58 -7.32
C LYS A 565 -16.00 11.54 -8.02
N ALA A 566 -15.51 12.58 -7.32
CA ALA A 566 -14.58 13.53 -7.89
C ALA A 566 -13.21 12.87 -8.14
N LYS A 567 -12.78 12.80 -9.39
CA LYS A 567 -11.46 12.28 -9.77
C LYS A 567 -10.36 13.32 -9.51
N ALA A 568 -9.14 12.86 -9.26
CA ALA A 568 -7.96 13.70 -9.28
C ALA A 568 -7.73 14.17 -10.73
N PRO A 569 -7.50 15.48 -10.97
CA PRO A 569 -7.26 16.01 -12.31
C PRO A 569 -5.90 15.57 -12.87
#